data_8947abaec2dc10b35c4d6e5764513a92
#
_entry.id   8947abaec2dc10b35c4d6e5764513a92
#
_cell.length_a   1.000
_cell.length_b   1.000
_cell.length_c   1.000
_cell.angle_alpha   90.00
_cell.angle_beta   90.00
_cell.angle_gamma   90.00
#
_symmetry.space_group_name_H-M   'P 1'
#
loop_
_entity.id
_entity.type
_entity.pdbx_description
1 polymer ?
#
loop_
_entity_poly.entity_id
_entity_poly.type
_entity_poly.pdbx_seq_one_letter_code
_entity_poly.pdbx_strand_id
1 'polypeptide(L)'
;EDRTLKHGPLEALFTATEETGMDGANGLEKGLLHGDILLNLDSEEEGELYVGCAGGLDANMTFGYKAEPTPAGGYTAAKISVKGLKGGHSGIQIVCQRANANKVLFRFLNAAPCDVLLASVDGGGLRNAIPREAEAVVLVETGDYDEFAAAVKAYEETVRAEYAGIEDACLLYTSDAADE
;
A
#
# COMPACT_ATOMS: atom_id res chain seq x y z
N GLU A 1 16.98 -26.24 27.76
CA GLU A 1 16.28 -27.54 27.53
C GLU A 1 15.82 -28.12 28.86
N ASP A 2 14.51 -28.15 29.09
CA ASP A 2 13.96 -28.81 30.27
C ASP A 2 13.77 -30.30 29.99
N ARG A 3 14.68 -31.12 30.55
CA ARG A 3 14.65 -32.56 30.38
C ARG A 3 13.61 -33.29 31.24
N THR A 4 12.82 -32.53 32.01
CA THR A 4 11.75 -33.08 32.86
C THR A 4 10.44 -33.24 32.10
N LEU A 5 10.29 -32.52 31.01
CA LEU A 5 9.10 -32.60 30.15
C LEU A 5 9.05 -33.92 29.40
N LYS A 6 7.98 -34.66 29.59
CA LYS A 6 7.73 -35.89 28.84
C LYS A 6 7.05 -35.55 27.52
N HIS A 7 7.66 -35.95 26.45
CA HIS A 7 7.14 -35.72 25.08
C HIS A 7 7.42 -36.95 24.20
N GLY A 8 6.65 -37.09 23.13
CA GLY A 8 6.91 -38.02 22.04
C GLY A 8 8.01 -37.51 21.10
N PRO A 9 8.21 -38.14 19.94
CA PRO A 9 9.09 -37.63 18.90
C PRO A 9 8.70 -36.17 18.51
N LEU A 10 9.73 -35.31 18.33
CA LEU A 10 9.58 -33.93 17.92
C LEU A 10 10.35 -33.70 16.63
N GLU A 11 9.72 -33.02 15.70
CA GLU A 11 10.34 -32.52 14.49
C GLU A 11 10.34 -30.99 14.55
N ALA A 12 11.45 -30.35 14.24
CA ALA A 12 11.54 -28.90 14.20
C ALA A 12 11.64 -28.46 12.74
N LEU A 13 10.68 -27.65 12.30
CA LEU A 13 10.67 -27.05 10.99
C LEU A 13 11.02 -25.56 11.08
N PHE A 14 12.01 -25.15 10.32
CA PHE A 14 12.38 -23.75 10.14
C PHE A 14 12.21 -23.38 8.67
N THR A 15 11.44 -22.36 8.39
CA THR A 15 11.20 -21.87 7.03
C THR A 15 11.87 -20.51 6.84
N ALA A 16 12.12 -20.14 5.59
CA ALA A 16 12.68 -18.84 5.20
C ALA A 16 11.65 -17.97 4.49
N THR A 17 11.91 -16.66 4.45
CA THR A 17 11.14 -15.67 3.68
C THR A 17 9.64 -15.59 4.04
N GLU A 18 9.28 -15.78 5.31
CA GLU A 18 7.88 -15.66 5.74
C GLU A 18 7.30 -14.29 5.36
N GLU A 19 8.02 -13.20 5.68
CA GLU A 19 7.61 -11.80 5.46
C GLU A 19 7.57 -11.37 3.98
N THR A 20 8.30 -12.07 3.11
CA THR A 20 8.50 -11.64 1.72
C THR A 20 7.89 -12.55 0.66
N GLY A 21 7.27 -13.67 1.05
CA GLY A 21 6.64 -14.54 0.07
C GLY A 21 6.42 -15.96 0.50
N MET A 22 6.87 -16.34 1.71
CA MET A 22 6.71 -17.70 2.26
C MET A 22 7.35 -18.78 1.39
N ASP A 23 8.47 -18.49 0.71
CA ASP A 23 9.10 -19.42 -0.23
C ASP A 23 9.49 -20.72 0.45
N GLY A 24 9.97 -20.64 1.71
CA GLY A 24 10.31 -21.82 2.49
C GLY A 24 9.12 -22.72 2.80
N ALA A 25 7.96 -22.12 3.13
CA ALA A 25 6.74 -22.89 3.39
C ALA A 25 6.13 -23.44 2.09
N ASN A 26 6.12 -22.65 1.02
CA ASN A 26 5.61 -23.06 -0.30
C ASN A 26 6.49 -24.13 -0.97
N GLY A 27 7.78 -24.16 -0.65
CA GLY A 27 8.75 -25.14 -1.16
C GLY A 27 8.81 -26.46 -0.37
N LEU A 28 7.96 -26.64 0.67
CA LEU A 28 7.93 -27.87 1.45
C LEU A 28 7.51 -29.07 0.60
N GLU A 29 8.35 -30.08 0.56
CA GLU A 29 8.06 -31.32 -0.12
C GLU A 29 7.09 -32.19 0.69
N LYS A 30 6.18 -32.86 -0.01
CA LYS A 30 5.23 -33.79 0.62
C LYS A 30 5.98 -34.96 1.27
N GLY A 31 5.67 -35.23 2.53
CA GLY A 31 6.26 -36.33 3.27
C GLY A 31 7.57 -36.00 3.96
N LEU A 32 8.00 -34.75 3.98
CA LEU A 32 9.16 -34.30 4.75
C LEU A 32 8.91 -34.41 6.26
N LEU A 33 7.71 -34.06 6.69
CA LEU A 33 7.27 -34.14 8.09
C LEU A 33 6.43 -35.38 8.33
N HIS A 34 6.61 -35.98 9.51
CA HIS A 34 5.94 -37.23 9.91
C HIS A 34 5.01 -37.05 11.11
N GLY A 35 5.03 -35.87 11.75
CA GLY A 35 4.17 -35.55 12.88
C GLY A 35 2.70 -35.38 12.47
N ASP A 36 1.79 -35.85 13.32
CA ASP A 36 0.32 -35.69 13.14
C ASP A 36 -0.21 -34.38 13.75
N ILE A 37 0.62 -33.69 14.53
CA ILE A 37 0.27 -32.46 15.22
C ILE A 37 1.26 -31.38 14.82
N LEU A 38 0.79 -30.26 14.26
CA LEU A 38 1.58 -29.08 13.97
C LEU A 38 1.35 -28.02 15.05
N LEU A 39 2.44 -27.58 15.68
CA LEU A 39 2.45 -26.46 16.59
C LEU A 39 3.17 -25.29 15.93
N ASN A 40 2.39 -24.31 15.46
CA ASN A 40 2.95 -23.07 14.95
C ASN A 40 3.20 -22.11 16.12
N LEU A 41 4.45 -21.71 16.32
CA LEU A 41 4.89 -20.86 17.43
C LEU A 41 5.03 -19.38 17.07
N ASP A 42 4.51 -18.99 15.92
CA ASP A 42 4.57 -17.62 15.37
C ASP A 42 3.45 -16.69 15.90
N SER A 43 2.68 -17.13 16.89
CA SER A 43 1.67 -16.29 17.52
C SER A 43 2.31 -15.30 18.49
N GLU A 44 1.95 -14.02 18.38
CA GLU A 44 2.49 -12.94 19.22
C GLU A 44 1.69 -12.72 20.52
N GLU A 45 0.50 -13.31 20.64
CA GLU A 45 -0.43 -13.06 21.74
C GLU A 45 -0.26 -14.11 22.86
N GLU A 46 0.19 -13.68 24.02
CA GLU A 46 0.35 -14.58 25.17
C GLU A 46 -1.00 -15.07 25.72
N GLY A 47 -1.08 -16.37 25.98
CA GLY A 47 -2.27 -16.98 26.59
C GLY A 47 -3.39 -17.30 25.63
N GLU A 48 -3.21 -17.08 24.32
CA GLU A 48 -4.18 -17.40 23.28
C GLU A 48 -3.74 -18.61 22.46
N LEU A 49 -4.69 -19.43 22.07
CA LEU A 49 -4.48 -20.57 21.18
C LEU A 49 -5.28 -20.37 19.89
N TYR A 50 -4.58 -20.13 18.80
CA TYR A 50 -5.19 -19.98 17.47
C TYR A 50 -5.37 -21.35 16.82
N VAL A 51 -6.59 -21.69 16.46
CA VAL A 51 -6.96 -22.98 15.83
C VAL A 51 -7.28 -22.85 14.35
N GLY A 52 -6.96 -21.70 13.75
CA GLY A 52 -7.17 -21.42 12.34
C GLY A 52 -6.40 -20.18 11.90
N CYS A 53 -6.34 -19.96 10.62
CA CYS A 53 -5.73 -18.78 10.02
C CYS A 53 -6.58 -18.22 8.89
N ALA A 54 -6.38 -16.93 8.57
CA ALA A 54 -6.95 -16.33 7.38
C ALA A 54 -6.19 -16.79 6.13
N GLY A 55 -6.89 -16.92 5.03
CA GLY A 55 -6.28 -17.10 3.72
C GLY A 55 -6.05 -15.76 3.02
N GLY A 56 -5.16 -15.75 2.04
CA GLY A 56 -4.89 -14.60 1.19
C GLY A 56 -4.92 -14.95 -0.29
N LEU A 57 -5.20 -13.97 -1.11
CA LEU A 57 -5.12 -14.05 -2.57
C LEU A 57 -4.49 -12.77 -3.10
N ASP A 58 -3.37 -12.90 -3.81
CA ASP A 58 -2.77 -11.79 -4.53
C ASP A 58 -3.34 -11.72 -5.95
N ALA A 59 -3.91 -10.57 -6.30
CA ALA A 59 -4.39 -10.30 -7.65
C ALA A 59 -3.48 -9.26 -8.32
N ASN A 60 -2.71 -9.70 -9.31
CA ASN A 60 -1.87 -8.82 -10.12
C ASN A 60 -2.62 -8.44 -11.40
N MET A 61 -2.90 -7.16 -11.57
CA MET A 61 -3.59 -6.63 -12.75
C MET A 61 -2.61 -5.85 -13.61
N THR A 62 -2.61 -6.14 -14.91
CA THR A 62 -1.81 -5.42 -15.89
C THR A 62 -2.72 -4.70 -16.86
N PHE A 63 -2.56 -3.38 -16.98
CA PHE A 63 -3.25 -2.56 -17.95
C PHE A 63 -2.30 -2.21 -19.09
N GLY A 64 -2.63 -2.64 -20.31
CA GLY A 64 -1.94 -2.21 -21.51
C GLY A 64 -2.44 -0.84 -21.95
N TYR A 65 -1.52 0.08 -22.25
CA TYR A 65 -1.84 1.38 -22.81
C TYR A 65 -0.84 1.74 -23.92
N LYS A 66 -1.23 2.69 -24.76
CA LYS A 66 -0.35 3.25 -25.75
C LYS A 66 0.11 4.63 -25.28
N ALA A 67 1.41 4.78 -25.06
CA ALA A 67 1.94 6.09 -24.71
C ALA A 67 1.83 7.04 -25.93
N GLU A 68 1.44 8.27 -25.68
CA GLU A 68 1.41 9.35 -26.66
C GLU A 68 2.57 10.31 -26.40
N PRO A 69 3.09 10.98 -27.43
CA PRO A 69 4.12 11.99 -27.24
C PRO A 69 3.62 13.13 -26.37
N THR A 70 4.48 13.67 -25.52
CA THR A 70 4.19 14.89 -24.77
C THR A 70 3.83 16.04 -25.73
N PRO A 71 2.74 16.77 -25.49
CA PRO A 71 2.40 17.94 -26.31
C PRO A 71 3.55 18.96 -26.36
N ALA A 72 3.78 19.55 -27.54
CA ALA A 72 4.91 20.47 -27.73
C ALA A 72 4.74 21.84 -27.03
N GLY A 73 3.57 22.12 -26.48
CA GLY A 73 3.26 23.37 -25.75
C GLY A 73 1.81 23.43 -25.31
N GLY A 74 1.48 24.49 -24.56
CA GLY A 74 0.12 24.72 -24.07
C GLY A 74 -0.20 23.97 -22.76
N TYR A 75 0.74 23.23 -22.21
CA TYR A 75 0.59 22.47 -20.98
C TYR A 75 1.66 22.85 -19.95
N THR A 76 1.29 22.79 -18.68
CA THR A 76 2.18 22.91 -17.53
C THR A 76 2.21 21.56 -16.82
N ALA A 77 3.41 21.08 -16.49
CA ALA A 77 3.58 19.85 -15.73
C ALA A 77 3.35 20.12 -14.24
N ALA A 78 2.55 19.27 -13.62
CA ALA A 78 2.27 19.33 -12.19
C ALA A 78 2.60 17.98 -11.55
N LYS A 79 3.33 17.99 -10.44
CA LYS A 79 3.56 16.82 -9.60
C LYS A 79 2.63 16.90 -8.39
N ILE A 80 1.77 15.90 -8.25
CA ILE A 80 0.89 15.76 -7.10
C ILE A 80 1.47 14.68 -6.19
N SER A 81 1.66 15.01 -4.92
CA SER A 81 2.18 14.05 -3.93
C SER A 81 1.24 13.95 -2.74
N VAL A 82 0.90 12.73 -2.36
CA VAL A 82 0.20 12.39 -1.12
C VAL A 82 1.23 11.76 -0.20
N LYS A 83 1.49 12.40 0.95
CA LYS A 83 2.53 11.97 1.91
C LYS A 83 2.06 12.13 3.36
N GLY A 84 2.82 11.53 4.29
CA GLY A 84 2.62 11.69 5.72
C GLY A 84 1.51 10.82 6.32
N LEU A 85 0.96 9.88 5.59
CA LEU A 85 -0.02 8.96 6.11
C LEU A 85 0.63 7.88 7.00
N LYS A 86 -0.11 7.36 7.99
CA LYS A 86 0.38 6.34 8.92
C LYS A 86 0.68 5.00 8.23
N GLY A 87 -0.13 4.62 7.26
CA GLY A 87 -0.05 3.31 6.66
C GLY A 87 -0.35 2.20 7.68
N GLY A 88 0.19 1.03 7.48
CA GLY A 88 0.06 -0.10 8.39
C GLY A 88 -0.18 -1.42 7.69
N HIS A 89 -0.29 -2.49 8.47
CA HIS A 89 -0.55 -3.82 7.95
C HIS A 89 -1.98 -3.91 7.39
N SER A 90 -2.11 -4.37 6.14
CA SER A 90 -3.39 -4.41 5.42
C SER A 90 -4.40 -5.42 5.99
N GLY A 91 -3.96 -6.38 6.78
CA GLY A 91 -4.82 -7.32 7.52
C GLY A 91 -5.17 -6.78 8.91
N ILE A 92 -4.22 -6.78 9.84
CA ILE A 92 -4.46 -6.49 11.26
C ILE A 92 -4.94 -5.05 11.48
N GLN A 93 -4.40 -4.08 10.73
CA GLN A 93 -4.69 -2.66 10.92
C GLN A 93 -5.72 -2.08 9.96
N ILE A 94 -6.33 -2.91 9.10
CA ILE A 94 -7.38 -2.44 8.19
C ILE A 94 -8.60 -1.88 8.94
N VAL A 95 -8.88 -2.40 10.12
CA VAL A 95 -9.96 -1.93 10.99
C VAL A 95 -9.75 -0.52 11.53
N CYS A 96 -8.50 -0.03 11.52
CA CYS A 96 -8.15 1.33 11.94
C CYS A 96 -8.62 2.40 10.94
N GLN A 97 -9.13 2.01 9.79
CA GLN A 97 -9.67 2.88 8.73
C GLN A 97 -8.68 3.97 8.27
N ARG A 98 -7.38 3.66 8.30
CA ARG A 98 -6.34 4.58 7.87
C ARG A 98 -6.46 4.92 6.39
N ALA A 99 -6.02 6.12 6.04
CA ALA A 99 -6.02 6.56 4.66
C ALA A 99 -5.08 5.71 3.78
N ASN A 100 -5.51 5.48 2.55
CA ASN A 100 -4.73 4.81 1.52
C ASN A 100 -4.32 5.85 0.48
N ALA A 101 -3.02 6.14 0.37
CA ALA A 101 -2.49 7.19 -0.48
C ALA A 101 -2.92 7.03 -1.95
N ASN A 102 -2.92 5.81 -2.48
CA ASN A 102 -3.36 5.56 -3.85
C ASN A 102 -4.84 5.96 -4.04
N LYS A 103 -5.71 5.61 -3.09
CA LYS A 103 -7.12 5.99 -3.16
C LYS A 103 -7.33 7.50 -3.06
N VAL A 104 -6.57 8.16 -2.19
CA VAL A 104 -6.61 9.62 -2.06
C VAL A 104 -6.20 10.28 -3.38
N LEU A 105 -5.06 9.87 -3.95
CA LEU A 105 -4.56 10.42 -5.20
C LEU A 105 -5.55 10.23 -6.36
N PHE A 106 -5.99 8.99 -6.59
CA PHE A 106 -6.90 8.69 -7.71
C PHE A 106 -8.29 9.28 -7.53
N ARG A 107 -8.78 9.46 -6.31
CA ARG A 107 -10.03 10.18 -6.05
C ARG A 107 -9.93 11.62 -6.50
N PHE A 108 -8.81 12.30 -6.24
CA PHE A 108 -8.58 13.64 -6.75
C PHE A 108 -8.49 13.67 -8.28
N LEU A 109 -7.66 12.80 -8.88
CA LEU A 109 -7.50 12.76 -10.34
C LEU A 109 -8.84 12.55 -11.08
N ASN A 110 -9.72 11.70 -10.52
CA ASN A 110 -11.06 11.50 -11.07
C ASN A 110 -12.01 12.69 -10.90
N ALA A 111 -11.75 13.57 -9.94
CA ALA A 111 -12.57 14.74 -9.62
C ALA A 111 -11.89 16.06 -9.98
N ALA A 112 -10.79 16.01 -10.73
CA ALA A 112 -10.07 17.19 -11.16
C ALA A 112 -11.00 18.16 -11.91
N PRO A 113 -10.84 19.49 -11.73
CA PRO A 113 -11.74 20.47 -12.33
C PRO A 113 -11.56 20.61 -13.84
N CYS A 114 -10.47 20.07 -14.39
CA CYS A 114 -10.12 20.12 -15.80
C CYS A 114 -9.56 18.78 -16.28
N ASP A 115 -9.41 18.62 -17.56
CA ASP A 115 -8.78 17.46 -18.16
C ASP A 115 -7.28 17.44 -17.84
N VAL A 116 -6.77 16.26 -17.47
CA VAL A 116 -5.36 16.03 -17.17
C VAL A 116 -4.82 14.90 -18.04
N LEU A 117 -3.56 15.04 -18.50
CA LEU A 117 -2.83 13.97 -19.16
C LEU A 117 -1.87 13.36 -18.14
N LEU A 118 -2.02 12.07 -17.86
CA LEU A 118 -1.18 11.38 -16.89
C LEU A 118 0.16 11.00 -17.55
N ALA A 119 1.26 11.54 -17.02
CA ALA A 119 2.61 11.24 -17.49
C ALA A 119 3.21 10.05 -16.70
N SER A 120 3.05 10.06 -15.38
CA SER A 120 3.49 8.95 -14.52
C SER A 120 2.65 8.88 -13.25
N VAL A 121 2.62 7.71 -12.65
CA VAL A 121 2.04 7.49 -11.33
C VAL A 121 2.84 6.41 -10.62
N ASP A 122 3.13 6.65 -9.35
CA ASP A 122 3.75 5.68 -8.47
C ASP A 122 3.10 5.73 -7.09
N GLY A 123 3.01 4.59 -6.41
CA GLY A 123 2.46 4.54 -5.08
C GLY A 123 2.28 3.13 -4.57
N GLY A 124 2.33 3.02 -3.25
CA GLY A 124 2.38 1.73 -2.58
C GLY A 124 3.82 1.30 -2.32
N GLY A 125 4.09 0.01 -2.35
CA GLY A 125 5.42 -0.55 -2.10
C GLY A 125 5.30 -1.99 -1.68
N LEU A 126 4.73 -2.24 -0.51
CA LEU A 126 4.52 -3.59 0.00
C LEU A 126 3.07 -4.03 -0.24
N ARG A 127 2.86 -5.24 -0.76
CA ARG A 127 1.54 -5.81 -1.04
C ARG A 127 0.65 -5.97 0.20
N ASN A 128 1.27 -6.18 1.37
CA ASN A 128 0.61 -6.34 2.66
C ASN A 128 0.56 -5.06 3.49
N ALA A 129 0.88 -3.90 2.91
CA ALA A 129 0.85 -2.63 3.61
C ALA A 129 -0.18 -1.67 2.99
N ILE A 130 -0.85 -0.90 3.86
CA ILE A 130 -1.68 0.22 3.43
C ILE A 130 -0.75 1.31 2.87
N PRO A 131 -0.91 1.75 1.62
CA PRO A 131 -0.04 2.76 1.01
C PRO A 131 0.01 4.06 1.81
N ARG A 132 1.23 4.48 2.18
CA ARG A 132 1.49 5.70 2.93
C ARG A 132 1.74 6.92 2.05
N GLU A 133 2.22 6.65 0.85
CA GLU A 133 2.64 7.66 -0.11
C GLU A 133 2.20 7.27 -1.50
N ALA A 134 1.87 8.26 -2.31
CA ALA A 134 1.61 8.11 -3.73
C ALA A 134 1.90 9.43 -4.43
N GLU A 135 2.36 9.36 -5.68
CA GLU A 135 2.60 10.56 -6.49
C GLU A 135 2.20 10.33 -7.93
N ALA A 136 1.84 11.41 -8.59
CA ALA A 136 1.58 11.44 -10.01
C ALA A 136 2.17 12.69 -10.64
N VAL A 137 2.68 12.56 -11.86
CA VAL A 137 3.00 13.68 -12.72
C VAL A 137 1.92 13.76 -13.79
N VAL A 138 1.31 14.91 -13.90
CA VAL A 138 0.27 15.19 -14.88
C VAL A 138 0.60 16.45 -15.69
N LEU A 139 0.04 16.54 -16.89
CA LEU A 139 0.05 17.75 -17.69
C LEU A 139 -1.34 18.36 -17.65
N VAL A 140 -1.42 19.62 -17.31
CA VAL A 140 -2.63 20.44 -17.24
C VAL A 140 -2.51 21.55 -18.30
N GLU A 141 -3.57 21.91 -19.00
CA GLU A 141 -3.54 23.08 -19.88
C GLU A 141 -3.07 24.30 -19.07
N THR A 142 -2.14 25.07 -19.63
CA THR A 142 -1.52 26.19 -18.90
C THR A 142 -2.55 27.21 -18.39
N GLY A 143 -3.67 27.35 -19.10
CA GLY A 143 -4.77 28.25 -18.68
C GLY A 143 -5.54 27.75 -17.46
N ASP A 144 -5.52 26.45 -17.17
CA ASP A 144 -6.29 25.82 -16.09
C ASP A 144 -5.42 25.50 -14.87
N TYR A 145 -4.11 25.74 -14.96
CA TYR A 145 -3.14 25.37 -13.91
C TYR A 145 -3.45 25.97 -12.53
N ASP A 146 -3.81 27.26 -12.49
CA ASP A 146 -4.13 27.94 -11.23
C ASP A 146 -5.38 27.37 -10.57
N GLU A 147 -6.41 27.05 -11.37
CA GLU A 147 -7.64 26.40 -10.88
C GLU A 147 -7.34 24.98 -10.38
N PHE A 148 -6.54 24.23 -11.13
CA PHE A 148 -6.09 22.91 -10.73
C PHE A 148 -5.32 22.92 -9.40
N ALA A 149 -4.34 23.82 -9.25
CA ALA A 149 -3.55 23.96 -8.02
C ALA A 149 -4.43 24.37 -6.81
N ALA A 150 -5.38 25.27 -7.03
CA ALA A 150 -6.35 25.65 -5.99
C ALA A 150 -7.24 24.46 -5.58
N ALA A 151 -7.66 23.65 -6.55
CA ALA A 151 -8.46 22.44 -6.28
C ALA A 151 -7.68 21.39 -5.48
N VAL A 152 -6.39 21.17 -5.75
CA VAL A 152 -5.53 20.29 -4.94
C VAL A 152 -5.50 20.75 -3.49
N LYS A 153 -5.33 22.06 -3.26
CA LYS A 153 -5.29 22.61 -1.91
C LYS A 153 -6.63 22.48 -1.17
N ALA A 154 -7.74 22.72 -1.86
CA ALA A 154 -9.07 22.53 -1.27
C ALA A 154 -9.36 21.06 -0.96
N TYR A 155 -8.88 20.17 -1.82
CA TYR A 155 -9.00 18.73 -1.61
C TYR A 155 -8.15 18.24 -0.42
N GLU A 156 -6.95 18.81 -0.21
CA GLU A 156 -6.15 18.53 0.99
C GLU A 156 -6.94 18.82 2.28
N GLU A 157 -7.61 19.96 2.35
CA GLU A 157 -8.44 20.33 3.50
C GLU A 157 -9.59 19.33 3.71
N THR A 158 -10.20 18.85 2.62
CA THR A 158 -11.25 17.83 2.66
C THR A 158 -10.71 16.52 3.24
N VAL A 159 -9.57 16.04 2.74
CA VAL A 159 -8.96 14.79 3.21
C VAL A 159 -8.53 14.90 4.68
N ARG A 160 -7.96 16.05 5.09
CA ARG A 160 -7.62 16.30 6.49
C ARG A 160 -8.84 16.24 7.41
N ALA A 161 -9.98 16.78 6.97
CA ALA A 161 -11.22 16.73 7.74
C ALA A 161 -11.79 15.31 7.82
N GLU A 162 -11.78 14.55 6.72
CA GLU A 162 -12.28 13.17 6.68
C GLU A 162 -11.49 12.22 7.59
N TYR A 163 -10.18 12.40 7.67
CA TYR A 163 -9.30 11.54 8.47
C TYR A 163 -8.87 12.16 9.79
N ALA A 164 -9.57 13.21 10.25
CA ALA A 164 -9.28 13.87 11.54
C ALA A 164 -9.34 12.86 12.70
N GLY A 165 -8.29 12.80 13.50
CA GLY A 165 -8.17 11.86 14.61
C GLY A 165 -7.71 10.44 14.22
N ILE A 166 -7.62 10.13 12.92
CA ILE A 166 -7.08 8.86 12.41
C ILE A 166 -5.66 9.09 11.90
N GLU A 167 -5.48 10.08 11.03
CA GLU A 167 -4.18 10.48 10.51
C GLU A 167 -3.66 11.73 11.24
N ASP A 168 -2.36 11.79 11.50
CA ASP A 168 -1.73 12.93 12.18
C ASP A 168 -1.43 14.07 11.20
N ALA A 169 -1.04 13.71 9.98
CA ALA A 169 -0.79 14.65 8.89
C ALA A 169 -1.11 13.97 7.56
N CYS A 170 -1.87 14.63 6.73
CA CYS A 170 -1.99 14.29 5.32
C CYS A 170 -1.49 15.52 4.55
N LEU A 171 -0.39 15.37 3.82
CA LEU A 171 0.13 16.41 2.95
C LEU A 171 -0.21 16.03 1.53
N LEU A 172 -1.02 16.87 0.90
CA LEU A 172 -1.31 16.81 -0.52
C LEU A 172 -0.84 18.14 -1.12
N TYR A 173 0.15 18.11 -1.95
CA TYR A 173 0.69 19.32 -2.55
C TYR A 173 0.98 19.12 -4.03
N THR A 174 0.98 20.24 -4.75
CA THR A 174 1.49 20.32 -6.12
C THR A 174 2.77 21.09 -6.15
N SER A 175 3.72 20.67 -6.97
CA SER A 175 4.87 21.46 -7.39
C SER A 175 4.91 21.54 -8.91
N ASP A 176 5.51 22.58 -9.44
CA ASP A 176 5.88 22.61 -10.85
C ASP A 176 6.92 21.52 -11.09
N ALA A 177 6.57 20.53 -11.92
CA ALA A 177 7.47 19.41 -12.21
C ALA A 177 8.61 19.77 -13.17
N ALA A 178 8.67 21.04 -13.61
CA ALA A 178 9.75 21.53 -14.45
C ALA A 178 11.02 21.89 -13.63
N ASP A 179 10.89 21.96 -12.31
CA ASP A 179 11.99 22.33 -11.40
C ASP A 179 12.69 21.13 -10.75
N GLU A 180 12.27 19.89 -11.03
CA GLU A 180 12.88 18.62 -10.59
C GLU A 180 13.43 17.82 -11.81
#